data_48890356d4a7fd185b97fdc4b3c9b23e
#
_entry.id   48890356d4a7fd185b97fdc4b3c9b23e
#
_cell.length_a   1.000
_cell.length_b   1.000
_cell.length_c   1.000
_cell.angle_alpha   90.00
_cell.angle_beta   90.00
_cell.angle_gamma   90.00
#
_symmetry.space_group_name_H-M   'P 1'
#
loop_
_entity.id
_entity.type
_entity.pdbx_description
1 polymer ?
#
loop_
_entity_poly.entity_id
_entity_poly.type
_entity_poly.pdbx_seq_one_letter_code
_entity_poly.pdbx_strand_id
1 'polypeptide(L)'
;IMLSRQAGGIGSRGPGESQLELNRRSVRNQITDIERQLKVVEKNRATVREKRLESSTFKIGLIGYTNAGKSTIMNTLTSKTQYEADELFATLDATTKSIHLGGNLQVTLTDTVGFIQDLPTELVSSFKSTLEESKHVDLLVHVIDASNPYHEEHEKTVLSIMKDLDM
;
A
#
# COMPACT_ATOMS: atom_id res chain seq x y z
N ILE A 1 79.11 -16.40 17.69
CA ILE A 1 78.07 -16.59 18.69
C ILE A 1 77.27 -15.32 18.84
N MET A 2 76.25 -15.12 18.09
CA MET A 2 75.23 -14.08 18.42
C MET A 2 73.89 -14.49 17.83
N LEU A 3 72.95 -14.78 18.69
CA LEU A 3 71.58 -15.08 18.34
C LEU A 3 70.84 -13.78 18.12
N SER A 4 70.50 -13.45 16.87
CA SER A 4 69.60 -12.38 16.56
C SER A 4 68.16 -12.88 16.74
N ARG A 5 67.49 -12.41 17.76
CA ARG A 5 66.04 -12.51 17.91
C ARG A 5 65.35 -11.59 16.90
N GLN A 6 64.80 -12.17 15.85
CA GLN A 6 63.79 -11.47 15.07
C GLN A 6 62.50 -11.41 15.89
N ALA A 7 62.16 -10.24 16.35
CA ALA A 7 60.85 -9.97 16.88
C ALA A 7 59.87 -9.93 15.67
N GLY A 8 59.06 -10.98 15.54
CA GLY A 8 57.96 -10.99 14.59
C GLY A 8 56.93 -9.93 15.03
N GLY A 9 56.85 -8.89 14.23
CA GLY A 9 55.76 -7.90 14.38
C GLY A 9 54.43 -8.58 14.13
N ILE A 10 53.63 -8.74 15.19
CA ILE A 10 52.24 -9.07 15.09
C ILE A 10 51.58 -7.85 14.45
N GLY A 11 51.28 -7.94 13.19
CA GLY A 11 50.45 -6.96 12.52
C GLY A 11 49.12 -6.86 13.28
N SER A 12 48.95 -5.79 14.05
CA SER A 12 47.69 -5.44 14.63
C SER A 12 46.73 -5.18 13.48
N ARG A 13 45.99 -6.22 13.08
CA ARG A 13 44.73 -5.97 12.37
C ARG A 13 43.91 -5.15 13.34
N GLY A 14 43.71 -3.86 13.00
CA GLY A 14 42.72 -3.05 13.66
C GLY A 14 41.38 -3.82 13.70
N PRO A 15 40.50 -3.53 14.64
CA PRO A 15 39.22 -4.23 14.73
C PRO A 15 38.46 -3.99 13.43
N GLY A 16 38.64 -4.90 12.46
CA GLY A 16 37.84 -4.92 11.27
C GLY A 16 36.39 -5.11 11.69
N GLU A 17 35.49 -4.32 11.13
CA GLU A 17 34.05 -4.53 11.34
C GLU A 17 33.75 -6.04 11.18
N SER A 18 33.09 -6.62 12.16
CA SER A 18 32.67 -8.02 12.06
C SER A 18 31.71 -8.17 10.88
N GLN A 19 31.66 -9.35 10.26
CA GLN A 19 30.71 -9.62 9.16
C GLN A 19 29.27 -9.28 9.58
N LEU A 20 28.93 -9.44 10.84
CA LEU A 20 27.64 -9.08 11.41
C LEU A 20 27.39 -7.56 11.40
N GLU A 21 28.40 -6.75 11.69
CA GLU A 21 28.32 -5.29 11.65
C GLU A 21 28.17 -4.77 10.21
N LEU A 22 28.90 -5.34 9.29
CA LEU A 22 28.75 -5.05 7.86
C LEU A 22 27.34 -5.37 7.37
N ASN A 23 26.81 -6.53 7.75
CA ASN A 23 25.43 -6.90 7.38
C ASN A 23 24.40 -5.96 8.00
N ARG A 24 24.54 -5.60 9.30
CA ARG A 24 23.66 -4.63 9.96
C ARG A 24 23.71 -3.26 9.29
N ARG A 25 24.88 -2.81 8.91
CA ARG A 25 25.07 -1.55 8.20
C ARG A 25 24.40 -1.57 6.82
N SER A 26 24.57 -2.68 6.08
CA SER A 26 23.90 -2.88 4.79
C SER A 26 22.38 -2.81 4.92
N VAL A 27 21.80 -3.52 5.88
CA VAL A 27 20.35 -3.51 6.14
C VAL A 27 19.86 -2.13 6.53
N ARG A 28 20.58 -1.40 7.40
CA ARG A 28 20.22 -0.03 7.77
C ARG A 28 20.23 0.90 6.57
N ASN A 29 21.22 0.78 5.70
CA ASN A 29 21.29 1.59 4.48
C ASN A 29 20.11 1.28 3.54
N GLN A 30 19.74 0.01 3.39
CA GLN A 30 18.56 -0.38 2.61
C GLN A 30 17.27 0.19 3.20
N ILE A 31 17.09 0.11 4.51
CA ILE A 31 15.93 0.71 5.19
C ILE A 31 15.87 2.22 4.92
N THR A 32 16.98 2.94 5.10
CA THR A 32 17.03 4.39 4.85
C THR A 32 16.72 4.73 3.39
N ASP A 33 17.19 3.92 2.45
CA ASP A 33 16.90 4.15 1.02
C ASP A 33 15.43 3.90 0.69
N ILE A 34 14.84 2.85 1.24
CA ILE A 34 13.40 2.56 1.12
C ILE A 34 12.56 3.69 1.72
N GLU A 35 12.91 4.17 2.93
CA GLU A 35 12.21 5.30 3.56
C GLU A 35 12.28 6.56 2.69
N ARG A 36 13.42 6.83 2.06
CA ARG A 36 13.56 7.94 1.12
C ARG A 36 12.68 7.77 -0.11
N GLN A 37 12.64 6.58 -0.68
CA GLN A 37 11.78 6.25 -1.83
C GLN A 37 10.29 6.40 -1.46
N LEU A 38 9.88 5.94 -0.30
CA LEU A 38 8.51 6.10 0.21
C LEU A 38 8.11 7.58 0.29
N LYS A 39 8.95 8.45 0.84
CA LYS A 39 8.69 9.90 0.88
C LYS A 39 8.48 10.51 -0.51
N VAL A 40 9.22 10.04 -1.51
CA VAL A 40 9.05 10.50 -2.90
C VAL A 40 7.70 10.05 -3.45
N VAL A 41 7.32 8.79 -3.20
CA VAL A 41 6.02 8.24 -3.61
C VAL A 41 4.87 9.01 -2.95
N GLU A 42 4.96 9.26 -1.63
CA GLU A 42 3.96 10.05 -0.90
C GLU A 42 3.79 11.46 -1.48
N LYS A 43 4.90 12.13 -1.77
CA LYS A 43 4.87 13.46 -2.39
C LYS A 43 4.21 13.44 -3.78
N ASN A 44 4.57 12.44 -4.60
CA ASN A 44 3.98 12.29 -5.93
C ASN A 44 2.47 12.00 -5.83
N ARG A 45 2.05 11.15 -4.89
CA ARG A 45 0.63 10.86 -4.62
C ARG A 45 -0.12 12.13 -4.20
N ALA A 46 0.46 12.95 -3.31
CA ALA A 46 -0.13 14.22 -2.89
C ALA A 46 -0.35 15.16 -4.09
N THR A 47 0.64 15.30 -4.98
CA THR A 47 0.54 16.15 -6.17
C THR A 47 -0.52 15.63 -7.17
N VAL A 48 -0.60 14.31 -7.37
CA VAL A 48 -1.64 13.70 -8.22
C VAL A 48 -3.02 13.88 -7.60
N ARG A 49 -3.13 13.77 -6.27
CA ARG A 49 -4.37 13.99 -5.51
C ARG A 49 -4.87 15.43 -5.68
N GLU A 50 -3.99 16.42 -5.51
CA GLU A 50 -4.33 17.84 -5.67
C GLU A 50 -4.93 18.11 -7.07
N LYS A 51 -4.30 17.61 -8.12
CA LYS A 51 -4.84 17.71 -9.49
C LYS A 51 -6.20 17.01 -9.68
N ARG A 52 -6.45 15.91 -8.96
CA ARG A 52 -7.73 15.21 -9.01
C ARG A 52 -8.84 15.96 -8.25
N LEU A 53 -8.48 16.67 -7.15
CA LEU A 53 -9.43 17.51 -6.40
C LEU A 53 -9.91 18.70 -7.21
N GLU A 54 -9.07 19.25 -8.07
CA GLU A 54 -9.41 20.34 -8.99
C GLU A 54 -10.35 19.90 -10.14
N SER A 55 -10.46 18.60 -10.39
CA SER A 55 -11.33 18.04 -11.41
C SER A 55 -12.78 18.06 -10.93
N SER A 56 -13.69 18.64 -11.73
CA SER A 56 -15.13 18.66 -11.48
C SER A 56 -15.82 17.29 -11.72
N THR A 57 -15.05 16.25 -12.00
CA THR A 57 -15.59 14.91 -12.27
C THR A 57 -16.00 14.23 -10.97
N PHE A 58 -17.21 13.68 -10.93
CA PHE A 58 -17.73 12.92 -9.79
C PHE A 58 -16.87 11.68 -9.53
N LYS A 59 -16.50 11.47 -8.27
CA LYS A 59 -15.53 10.44 -7.84
C LYS A 59 -16.23 9.37 -7.00
N ILE A 60 -16.08 8.12 -7.41
CA ILE A 60 -16.62 6.96 -6.71
C ILE A 60 -15.45 6.12 -6.19
N GLY A 61 -15.45 5.78 -4.91
CA GLY A 61 -14.49 4.86 -4.30
C GLY A 61 -15.12 3.50 -4.01
N LEU A 62 -14.44 2.41 -4.39
CA LEU A 62 -14.80 1.07 -3.99
C LEU A 62 -14.04 0.70 -2.73
N ILE A 63 -14.76 0.30 -1.69
CA ILE A 63 -14.19 -0.22 -0.45
C ILE A 63 -14.80 -1.57 -0.13
N GLY A 64 -14.15 -2.34 0.69
CA GLY A 64 -14.65 -3.65 1.12
C GLY A 64 -13.54 -4.56 1.60
N TYR A 65 -13.93 -5.69 2.15
CA TYR A 65 -12.98 -6.69 2.62
C TYR A 65 -12.08 -7.21 1.48
N THR A 66 -10.90 -7.73 1.82
CA THR A 66 -10.05 -8.35 0.79
C THR A 66 -10.81 -9.50 0.12
N ASN A 67 -10.59 -9.67 -1.17
CA ASN A 67 -11.29 -10.67 -2.01
C ASN A 67 -12.82 -10.53 -2.07
N ALA A 68 -13.39 -9.38 -1.76
CA ALA A 68 -14.84 -9.13 -1.89
C ALA A 68 -15.30 -8.80 -3.32
N GLY A 69 -14.42 -8.86 -4.32
CA GLY A 69 -14.78 -8.65 -5.72
C GLY A 69 -14.68 -7.20 -6.21
N LYS A 70 -14.01 -6.28 -5.48
CA LYS A 70 -13.86 -4.88 -5.89
C LYS A 70 -13.22 -4.71 -7.26
N SER A 71 -12.09 -5.37 -7.48
CA SER A 71 -11.36 -5.30 -8.76
C SER A 71 -12.15 -5.95 -9.91
N THR A 72 -12.93 -6.98 -9.64
CA THR A 72 -13.83 -7.61 -10.61
C THR A 72 -14.93 -6.63 -11.05
N ILE A 73 -15.55 -5.92 -10.10
CA ILE A 73 -16.52 -4.84 -10.40
C ILE A 73 -15.87 -3.75 -11.24
N MET A 74 -14.67 -3.30 -10.84
CA MET A 74 -13.92 -2.29 -11.57
C MET A 74 -13.66 -2.72 -13.03
N ASN A 75 -13.20 -3.95 -13.24
CA ASN A 75 -12.92 -4.49 -14.56
C ASN A 75 -14.17 -4.59 -15.43
N THR A 76 -15.26 -5.08 -14.86
CA THR A 76 -16.54 -5.20 -15.55
C THR A 76 -17.04 -3.83 -16.03
N LEU A 77 -16.96 -2.80 -15.19
CA LEU A 77 -17.44 -1.46 -15.51
C LEU A 77 -16.51 -0.70 -16.45
N THR A 78 -15.22 -1.01 -16.47
CA THR A 78 -14.24 -0.26 -17.28
C THR A 78 -13.90 -0.94 -18.60
N SER A 79 -14.40 -2.14 -18.87
CA SER A 79 -14.07 -2.97 -20.03
C SER A 79 -12.55 -3.13 -20.28
N LYS A 80 -11.75 -3.00 -19.23
CA LYS A 80 -10.30 -3.17 -19.27
C LYS A 80 -9.90 -4.22 -18.26
N THR A 81 -9.12 -5.20 -18.70
CA THR A 81 -8.57 -6.25 -17.84
C THR A 81 -7.60 -5.64 -16.86
N GLN A 82 -7.89 -5.73 -15.58
CA GLN A 82 -6.97 -5.53 -14.48
C GLN A 82 -6.60 -6.92 -13.96
N TYR A 83 -5.44 -7.02 -13.31
CA TYR A 83 -5.07 -8.25 -12.65
C TYR A 83 -6.11 -8.63 -11.60
N GLU A 84 -6.77 -9.75 -11.81
CA GLU A 84 -7.70 -10.36 -10.87
C GLU A 84 -7.02 -11.61 -10.34
N ALA A 85 -6.79 -11.67 -9.05
CA ALA A 85 -6.30 -12.87 -8.38
C ALA A 85 -7.24 -13.19 -7.24
N ASP A 86 -7.50 -14.45 -7.06
CA ASP A 86 -8.21 -14.98 -5.89
C ASP A 86 -7.23 -15.06 -4.71
N GLU A 87 -6.62 -13.93 -4.42
CA GLU A 87 -5.60 -13.76 -3.40
C GLU A 87 -5.92 -12.55 -2.53
N LEU A 88 -5.46 -12.61 -1.27
CA LEU A 88 -5.55 -11.48 -0.36
C LEU A 88 -4.71 -10.31 -0.91
N PHE A 89 -5.26 -9.09 -0.86
CA PHE A 89 -4.58 -7.88 -1.33
C PHE A 89 -4.17 -7.90 -2.81
N ALA A 90 -5.01 -8.46 -3.70
CA ALA A 90 -4.78 -8.41 -5.15
C ALA A 90 -4.56 -6.98 -5.67
N THR A 91 -5.16 -5.97 -5.02
CA THR A 91 -4.91 -4.54 -5.26
C THR A 91 -4.12 -3.96 -4.09
N LEU A 92 -2.87 -3.57 -4.32
CA LEU A 92 -2.00 -2.89 -3.34
C LEU A 92 -1.98 -1.38 -3.52
N ASP A 93 -2.08 -0.90 -4.75
CA ASP A 93 -2.16 0.53 -5.09
C ASP A 93 -3.55 0.90 -5.58
N ALA A 94 -4.09 2.02 -5.08
CA ALA A 94 -5.37 2.53 -5.54
C ALA A 94 -5.33 2.81 -7.05
N THR A 95 -6.19 2.14 -7.79
CA THR A 95 -6.31 2.30 -9.24
C THR A 95 -7.53 3.13 -9.57
N THR A 96 -7.35 4.24 -10.28
CA THR A 96 -8.44 5.11 -10.70
C THR A 96 -8.66 5.02 -12.21
N LYS A 97 -9.91 4.80 -12.62
CA LYS A 97 -10.32 4.74 -14.04
C LYS A 97 -11.56 5.61 -14.28
N SER A 98 -11.64 6.18 -15.47
CA SER A 98 -12.86 6.86 -15.92
C SER A 98 -13.86 5.87 -16.50
N ILE A 99 -15.11 6.00 -16.09
CA ILE A 99 -16.23 5.22 -16.61
C ILE A 99 -17.35 6.14 -17.11
N HIS A 100 -18.14 5.65 -18.06
CA HIS A 100 -19.31 6.34 -18.57
C HIS A 100 -20.56 5.60 -18.10
N LEU A 101 -21.40 6.28 -17.32
CA LEU A 101 -22.63 5.72 -16.75
C LEU A 101 -23.87 5.89 -17.63
N GLY A 102 -23.67 6.25 -18.91
CA GLY A 102 -24.73 6.55 -19.84
C GLY A 102 -24.97 8.05 -20.02
N GLY A 103 -25.55 8.46 -21.15
CA GLY A 103 -25.60 9.87 -21.53
C GLY A 103 -24.19 10.48 -21.61
N ASN A 104 -24.05 11.69 -21.14
CA ASN A 104 -22.75 12.39 -21.04
C ASN A 104 -22.14 12.33 -19.63
N LEU A 105 -22.61 11.42 -18.76
CA LEU A 105 -22.13 11.33 -17.41
C LEU A 105 -20.83 10.52 -17.34
N GLN A 106 -19.73 11.22 -17.16
CA GLN A 106 -18.42 10.63 -16.91
C GLN A 106 -18.08 10.76 -15.43
N VAL A 107 -17.67 9.66 -14.81
CA VAL A 107 -17.24 9.61 -13.42
C VAL A 107 -15.89 8.90 -13.32
N THR A 108 -15.19 9.13 -12.23
CA THR A 108 -14.00 8.35 -11.91
C THR A 108 -14.34 7.28 -10.89
N LEU A 109 -13.86 6.06 -11.13
CA LEU A 109 -13.98 4.94 -10.22
C LEU A 109 -12.60 4.58 -9.69
N THR A 110 -12.45 4.54 -8.38
CA THR A 110 -11.21 4.20 -7.69
C THR A 110 -11.38 2.89 -6.95
N ASP A 111 -10.60 1.88 -7.32
CA ASP A 111 -10.43 0.64 -6.55
C ASP A 111 -9.38 0.84 -5.47
N THR A 112 -9.67 0.38 -4.26
CA THR A 112 -8.78 0.54 -3.11
C THR A 112 -8.27 -0.81 -2.61
N VAL A 113 -7.27 -0.76 -1.74
CA VAL A 113 -6.80 -1.95 -1.04
C VAL A 113 -7.94 -2.57 -0.23
N GLY A 114 -8.04 -3.90 -0.26
CA GLY A 114 -9.02 -4.63 0.56
C GLY A 114 -8.70 -4.57 2.05
N PHE A 115 -9.70 -4.40 2.87
CA PHE A 115 -9.56 -4.48 4.32
C PHE A 115 -9.42 -5.94 4.79
N ILE A 116 -8.70 -6.14 5.88
CA ILE A 116 -8.57 -7.42 6.57
C ILE A 116 -8.68 -7.20 8.07
N GLN A 117 -9.15 -8.21 8.77
CA GLN A 117 -9.14 -8.23 10.23
C GLN A 117 -7.69 -8.30 10.75
N ASP A 118 -7.43 -7.66 11.89
CA ASP A 118 -6.12 -7.67 12.57
C ASP A 118 -4.94 -7.26 11.67
N LEU A 119 -5.11 -6.12 10.95
CA LEU A 119 -4.02 -5.51 10.20
C LEU A 119 -2.80 -5.29 11.10
N PRO A 120 -1.61 -5.84 10.75
CA PRO A 120 -0.39 -5.56 11.50
C PRO A 120 -0.15 -4.05 11.61
N THR A 121 0.21 -3.59 12.80
CA THR A 121 0.41 -2.16 13.10
C THR A 121 1.43 -1.49 12.18
N GLU A 122 2.44 -2.25 11.75
CA GLU A 122 3.46 -1.80 10.80
C GLU A 122 2.88 -1.50 9.41
N LEU A 123 1.81 -2.19 9.03
CA LEU A 123 1.13 -1.98 7.74
C LEU A 123 0.07 -0.88 7.79
N VAL A 124 -0.44 -0.54 8.97
CA VAL A 124 -1.50 0.47 9.14
C VAL A 124 -1.08 1.82 8.54
N SER A 125 0.17 2.26 8.75
CA SER A 125 0.67 3.52 8.20
C SER A 125 0.73 3.53 6.67
N SER A 126 1.14 2.41 6.07
CA SER A 126 1.22 2.26 4.62
C SER A 126 -0.17 2.18 3.98
N PHE A 127 -1.10 1.48 4.62
CA PHE A 127 -2.50 1.41 4.18
C PHE A 127 -3.22 2.74 4.37
N LYS A 128 -2.93 3.46 5.45
CA LYS A 128 -3.54 4.76 5.72
C LYS A 128 -3.37 5.74 4.55
N SER A 129 -2.17 5.82 3.97
CA SER A 129 -1.91 6.69 2.82
C SER A 129 -2.72 6.29 1.57
N THR A 130 -2.96 5.01 1.36
CA THR A 130 -3.77 4.50 0.24
C THR A 130 -5.27 4.70 0.50
N LEU A 131 -5.71 4.53 1.76
CA LEU A 131 -7.09 4.73 2.17
C LEU A 131 -7.46 6.22 2.29
N GLU A 132 -6.49 7.11 2.51
CA GLU A 132 -6.72 8.56 2.47
C GLU A 132 -7.22 9.02 1.09
N GLU A 133 -6.93 8.32 0.01
CA GLU A 133 -7.55 8.59 -1.28
C GLU A 133 -9.07 8.39 -1.25
N SER A 134 -9.56 7.45 -0.44
CA SER A 134 -11.00 7.19 -0.28
C SER A 134 -11.73 8.28 0.49
N LYS A 135 -11.04 9.13 1.24
CA LYS A 135 -11.64 10.29 1.92
C LYS A 135 -12.05 11.42 0.96
N HIS A 136 -11.52 11.41 -0.25
CA HIS A 136 -11.70 12.49 -1.23
C HIS A 136 -12.59 12.07 -2.39
N VAL A 137 -13.46 11.10 -2.17
CA VAL A 137 -14.48 10.69 -3.14
C VAL A 137 -15.83 11.28 -2.78
N ASP A 138 -16.70 11.46 -3.78
CA ASP A 138 -18.05 11.99 -3.58
C ASP A 138 -19.03 10.90 -3.14
N LEU A 139 -18.70 9.62 -3.44
CA LEU A 139 -19.49 8.45 -3.08
C LEU A 139 -18.57 7.27 -2.75
N LEU A 140 -18.77 6.65 -1.59
CA LEU A 140 -18.17 5.37 -1.24
C LEU A 140 -19.16 4.23 -1.49
N VAL A 141 -18.69 3.21 -2.19
CA VAL A 141 -19.45 1.99 -2.45
C VAL A 141 -18.81 0.83 -1.69
N HIS A 142 -19.50 0.33 -0.68
CA HIS A 142 -19.06 -0.83 0.09
C HIS A 142 -19.43 -2.12 -0.64
N VAL A 143 -18.44 -2.89 -1.01
CA VAL A 143 -18.57 -4.17 -1.71
C VAL A 143 -18.50 -5.31 -0.70
N ILE A 144 -19.52 -6.14 -0.65
CA ILE A 144 -19.65 -7.27 0.25
C ILE A 144 -19.85 -8.54 -0.57
N ASP A 145 -19.05 -9.57 -0.32
CA ASP A 145 -19.26 -10.90 -0.88
C ASP A 145 -20.32 -11.66 -0.07
N ALA A 146 -21.56 -11.60 -0.52
CA ALA A 146 -22.69 -12.25 0.12
C ALA A 146 -22.63 -13.79 0.10
N SER A 147 -21.75 -14.39 -0.72
CA SER A 147 -21.55 -15.85 -0.76
C SER A 147 -20.65 -16.33 0.37
N ASN A 148 -19.87 -15.44 0.97
CA ASN A 148 -18.98 -15.79 2.07
C ASN A 148 -19.78 -15.95 3.38
N PRO A 149 -19.66 -17.08 4.10
CA PRO A 149 -20.39 -17.31 5.35
C PRO A 149 -20.06 -16.29 6.46
N TYR A 150 -18.92 -15.60 6.37
CA TYR A 150 -18.46 -14.58 7.33
C TYR A 150 -18.72 -13.14 6.84
N HIS A 151 -19.60 -12.95 5.86
CA HIS A 151 -19.84 -11.62 5.26
C HIS A 151 -20.25 -10.55 6.26
N GLU A 152 -21.04 -10.89 7.30
CA GLU A 152 -21.43 -9.96 8.36
C GLU A 152 -20.24 -9.51 9.23
N GLU A 153 -19.29 -10.41 9.51
CA GLU A 153 -18.07 -10.09 10.25
C GLU A 153 -17.15 -9.20 9.41
N HIS A 154 -17.04 -9.51 8.13
CA HIS A 154 -16.29 -8.70 7.18
C HIS A 154 -16.86 -7.28 7.05
N GLU A 155 -18.18 -7.15 6.99
CA GLU A 155 -18.86 -5.86 6.97
C GLU A 155 -18.53 -5.05 8.22
N LYS A 156 -18.69 -5.64 9.40
CA LYS A 156 -18.37 -4.98 10.67
C LYS A 156 -16.92 -4.54 10.76
N THR A 157 -16.00 -5.37 10.29
CA THR A 157 -14.56 -5.05 10.24
C THR A 157 -14.31 -3.83 9.37
N VAL A 158 -14.87 -3.78 8.17
CA VAL A 158 -14.73 -2.63 7.24
C VAL A 158 -15.30 -1.37 7.87
N LEU A 159 -16.51 -1.43 8.43
CA LEU A 159 -17.15 -0.28 9.07
C LEU A 159 -16.37 0.24 10.29
N SER A 160 -15.77 -0.66 11.09
CA SER A 160 -14.92 -0.27 12.20
C SER A 160 -13.68 0.50 11.73
N ILE A 161 -12.99 -0.03 10.71
CA ILE A 161 -11.79 0.61 10.17
C ILE A 161 -12.13 1.96 9.52
N MET A 162 -13.25 2.07 8.81
CA MET A 162 -13.73 3.34 8.27
C MET A 162 -13.95 4.38 9.36
N LYS A 163 -14.58 3.98 10.46
CA LYS A 163 -14.80 4.85 11.62
C LYS A 163 -13.48 5.32 12.23
N ASP A 164 -12.48 4.45 12.35
CA ASP A 164 -11.15 4.78 12.88
C ASP A 164 -10.38 5.74 11.95
N LEU A 165 -10.75 5.77 10.67
CA LEU A 165 -10.16 6.64 9.65
C LEU A 165 -10.96 7.93 9.45
N ASP A 166 -12.04 8.19 10.19
CA ASP A 166 -12.91 9.34 10.01
C ASP A 166 -13.53 9.42 8.60
N MET A 167 -14.08 8.30 8.11
CA MET A 167 -14.70 8.16 6.79
C MET A 167 -16.20 7.94 6.90
#